data_60bd857c2712c12e12e6a677149db1b5
#
_entry.id   60bd857c2712c12e12e6a677149db1b5
#
_cell.length_a   1.000
_cell.length_b   1.000
_cell.length_c   1.000
_cell.angle_alpha   90.00
_cell.angle_beta   90.00
_cell.angle_gamma   90.00
#
_symmetry.space_group_name_H-M   'P 1'
#
loop_
_entity.id
_entity.type
_entity.pdbx_description
1 polymer ?
#
loop_
_entity_poly.entity_id
_entity_poly.type
_entity_poly.pdbx_seq_one_letter_code
_entity_poly.pdbx_strand_id
1 'polypeptide(L)'
;MLANIANRIFPSEADALRPRLACEITSAGVVAARPGAAEQEIVSSFAPLRPGVLAGGLKPPNFTDRAIVAAALRQALDEISEKAGQVTVIIPDAAVRVLLLDFDVLPAKQAEALPIIRFRLRKLVPFEVEDAAISYQLMTSGAGMVRVIVAVVPAAVLAEYESAVREAGYEPGVVLPSTLAALAAISGDEPALVVNRNGSSVTTAITRQNELLLHRTLELTEKDWLPDENAYHSAEELQQSVSVAMAYFEDTLQAPPRQLLSCGLGGPEELIRLLGGDYIMVRDLVPTPFSTKAMPAGILAGVVGALAS
;
A
#
# COMPACT_ATOMS: atom_id res chain seq x y z
N MET A 1 16.17 5.22 7.34
CA MET A 1 15.48 6.21 8.20
C MET A 1 13.98 6.34 7.88
N LEU A 2 13.53 6.11 6.65
CA LEU A 2 12.12 5.92 6.29
C LEU A 2 11.52 4.63 6.87
N ALA A 3 12.34 3.64 7.24
CA ALA A 3 11.95 2.49 8.06
C ALA A 3 11.13 2.87 9.32
N ASN A 4 11.23 4.13 9.75
CA ASN A 4 10.47 4.64 10.88
C ASN A 4 9.02 5.09 10.57
N ILE A 5 8.62 5.30 9.30
CA ILE A 5 7.24 5.70 9.02
C ILE A 5 6.30 4.52 9.29
N ALA A 6 6.60 3.35 8.76
CA ALA A 6 5.78 2.18 8.98
C ALA A 6 5.84 1.67 10.43
N ASN A 7 7.00 1.80 11.15
CA ASN A 7 7.12 1.50 12.58
C ASN A 7 6.36 2.49 13.48
N ARG A 8 6.08 3.68 12.98
CA ARG A 8 5.34 4.71 13.72
C ARG A 8 3.85 4.74 13.39
N ILE A 9 3.44 4.16 12.26
CA ILE A 9 2.02 4.18 11.85
C ILE A 9 1.14 3.31 12.77
N PHE A 10 1.71 2.32 13.45
CA PHE A 10 0.97 1.41 14.32
C PHE A 10 1.74 1.10 15.61
N PRO A 11 1.91 2.06 16.53
CA PRO A 11 2.49 1.74 17.83
C PRO A 11 1.45 0.90 18.61
N SER A 12 1.72 -0.38 18.74
CA SER A 12 1.16 -1.17 19.82
C SER A 12 1.94 -0.81 21.09
N GLU A 13 1.28 -0.73 22.26
CA GLU A 13 1.88 -0.44 23.56
C GLU A 13 2.87 -1.52 24.07
N ALA A 14 3.18 -2.50 23.28
CA ALA A 14 4.26 -3.45 23.53
C ALA A 14 5.31 -3.27 22.43
N ASP A 15 6.59 -3.38 22.78
CA ASP A 15 7.72 -3.67 21.88
C ASP A 15 7.52 -5.04 21.17
N ALA A 16 6.37 -5.22 20.56
CA ALA A 16 6.10 -6.37 19.72
C ALA A 16 6.99 -6.23 18.49
N LEU A 17 8.04 -7.00 18.44
CA LEU A 17 8.87 -7.20 17.25
C LEU A 17 7.91 -7.43 16.08
N ARG A 18 8.01 -6.62 15.03
CA ARG A 18 7.22 -6.84 13.80
C ARG A 18 7.44 -8.27 13.32
N PRO A 19 6.40 -8.89 12.76
CA PRO A 19 6.55 -10.20 12.15
C PRO A 19 7.69 -10.21 11.12
N ARG A 20 8.54 -11.23 11.16
CA ARG A 20 9.61 -11.42 10.18
C ARG A 20 9.12 -12.03 8.87
N LEU A 21 7.84 -12.28 8.77
CA LEU A 21 7.13 -12.68 7.55
C LEU A 21 6.23 -11.53 7.12
N ALA A 22 6.20 -11.27 5.83
CA ALA A 22 5.27 -10.35 5.20
C ALA A 22 4.60 -11.01 4.01
N CYS A 23 3.33 -10.73 3.77
CA CYS A 23 2.64 -11.12 2.53
C CYS A 23 1.80 -9.97 2.00
N GLU A 24 1.76 -9.83 0.68
CA GLU A 24 0.92 -8.86 -0.02
C GLU A 24 -0.07 -9.59 -0.91
N ILE A 25 -1.35 -9.21 -0.79
CA ILE A 25 -2.45 -9.76 -1.59
C ILE A 25 -2.72 -8.78 -2.72
N THR A 26 -2.45 -9.20 -3.95
CA THR A 26 -2.65 -8.41 -5.16
C THR A 26 -3.61 -9.09 -6.12
N SER A 27 -4.10 -8.36 -7.13
CA SER A 27 -4.95 -8.93 -8.18
C SER A 27 -4.26 -10.00 -9.04
N ALA A 28 -2.92 -9.99 -9.11
CA ALA A 28 -2.14 -11.01 -9.81
C ALA A 28 -1.83 -12.24 -8.96
N GLY A 29 -1.83 -12.10 -7.63
CA GLY A 29 -1.48 -13.19 -6.74
C GLY A 29 -1.04 -12.72 -5.36
N VAL A 30 -0.55 -13.65 -4.58
CA VAL A 30 0.04 -13.41 -3.26
C VAL A 30 1.55 -13.46 -3.39
N VAL A 31 2.21 -12.40 -2.97
CA VAL A 31 3.66 -12.39 -2.77
C VAL A 31 3.95 -12.51 -1.28
N ALA A 32 4.91 -13.36 -0.90
CA ALA A 32 5.38 -13.47 0.47
C ALA A 32 6.89 -13.24 0.52
N ALA A 33 7.37 -12.68 1.63
CA ALA A 33 8.79 -12.42 1.82
C ALA A 33 9.20 -12.55 3.28
N ARG A 34 10.50 -12.86 3.49
CA ARG A 34 11.19 -12.81 4.77
C ARG A 34 12.63 -12.34 4.59
N PRO A 35 13.29 -11.84 5.64
CA PRO A 35 14.73 -11.61 5.60
C PRO A 35 15.48 -12.92 5.33
N GLY A 36 16.50 -12.85 4.49
CA GLY A 36 17.43 -13.95 4.23
C GLY A 36 18.48 -14.12 5.32
N ALA A 37 19.53 -14.90 5.00
CA ALA A 37 20.64 -15.14 5.91
C ALA A 37 21.69 -14.01 5.84
N ALA A 38 21.88 -13.41 4.67
CA ALA A 38 22.76 -12.27 4.49
C ALA A 38 22.05 -10.95 4.79
N GLU A 39 22.82 -9.93 5.15
CA GLU A 39 22.32 -8.56 5.34
C GLU A 39 21.71 -8.07 4.03
N GLN A 40 20.51 -7.50 4.11
CA GLN A 40 19.69 -7.02 2.97
C GLN A 40 19.19 -8.12 2.00
N GLU A 41 19.47 -9.39 2.25
CA GLU A 41 18.88 -10.47 1.47
C GLU A 41 17.41 -10.62 1.81
N ILE A 42 16.56 -10.74 0.77
CA ILE A 42 15.14 -11.05 0.89
C ILE A 42 14.86 -12.36 0.17
N VAL A 43 14.30 -13.30 0.89
CA VAL A 43 13.75 -14.54 0.34
C VAL A 43 12.28 -14.29 0.05
N SER A 44 11.85 -14.51 -1.17
CA SER A 44 10.48 -14.25 -1.61
C SER A 44 9.90 -15.40 -2.41
N SER A 45 8.59 -15.50 -2.40
CA SER A 45 7.78 -16.46 -3.17
C SER A 45 6.56 -15.77 -3.76
N PHE A 46 5.95 -16.42 -4.75
CA PHE A 46 4.75 -15.90 -5.41
C PHE A 46 3.78 -17.02 -5.77
N ALA A 47 2.54 -16.89 -5.33
CA ALA A 47 1.44 -17.77 -5.70
C ALA A 47 0.42 -17.00 -6.55
N PRO A 48 0.23 -17.34 -7.84
CA PRO A 48 -0.65 -16.58 -8.73
C PRO A 48 -2.12 -16.77 -8.35
N LEU A 49 -2.92 -15.72 -8.56
CA LEU A 49 -4.37 -15.74 -8.52
C LEU A 49 -4.95 -15.60 -9.92
N ARG A 50 -6.10 -16.23 -10.17
CA ARG A 50 -6.84 -16.00 -11.41
C ARG A 50 -7.43 -14.58 -11.41
N PRO A 51 -7.52 -13.92 -12.57
CA PRO A 51 -8.21 -12.65 -12.70
C PRO A 51 -9.62 -12.69 -12.09
N GLY A 52 -10.03 -11.61 -11.42
CA GLY A 52 -11.35 -11.48 -10.81
C GLY A 52 -11.52 -12.16 -9.46
N VAL A 53 -10.51 -12.88 -8.91
CA VAL A 53 -10.59 -13.46 -7.56
C VAL A 53 -10.53 -12.38 -6.49
N LEU A 54 -9.72 -11.34 -6.70
CA LEU A 54 -9.63 -10.17 -5.84
C LEU A 54 -10.32 -8.97 -6.52
N ALA A 55 -11.36 -8.45 -5.91
CA ALA A 55 -12.03 -7.22 -6.35
C ALA A 55 -11.42 -5.97 -5.70
N GLY A 56 -11.00 -6.06 -4.45
CA GLY A 56 -10.37 -4.98 -3.68
C GLY A 56 -11.24 -3.72 -3.57
N GLY A 57 -11.74 -3.40 -2.39
CA GLY A 57 -12.58 -2.22 -2.23
C GLY A 57 -13.05 -2.00 -0.79
N LEU A 58 -13.76 -0.88 -0.57
CA LEU A 58 -14.28 -0.50 0.74
C LEU A 58 -15.53 -1.26 1.18
N LYS A 59 -16.03 -2.16 0.36
CA LYS A 59 -17.22 -2.96 0.66
C LYS A 59 -16.94 -4.43 0.40
N PRO A 60 -17.30 -5.35 1.33
CA PRO A 60 -17.23 -6.77 1.05
C PRO A 60 -18.28 -7.20 0.01
N PRO A 61 -18.06 -8.30 -0.73
CA PRO A 61 -16.86 -9.14 -0.64
C PRO A 61 -15.70 -8.59 -1.47
N ASN A 62 -14.48 -8.63 -0.90
CA ASN A 62 -13.26 -8.33 -1.64
C ASN A 62 -12.72 -9.57 -2.37
N PHE A 63 -13.13 -10.76 -1.94
CA PHE A 63 -12.78 -12.02 -2.60
C PHE A 63 -14.02 -12.67 -3.19
N THR A 64 -13.98 -13.02 -4.46
CA THR A 64 -15.05 -13.83 -5.09
C THR A 64 -14.99 -15.29 -4.62
N ASP A 65 -13.78 -15.76 -4.23
CA ASP A 65 -13.55 -17.06 -3.63
C ASP A 65 -12.43 -16.98 -2.59
N ARG A 66 -12.81 -16.92 -1.32
CA ARG A 66 -11.86 -16.79 -0.19
C ARG A 66 -10.97 -18.03 -0.04
N ALA A 67 -11.48 -19.22 -0.37
CA ALA A 67 -10.69 -20.44 -0.24
C ALA A 67 -9.52 -20.47 -1.23
N ILE A 68 -9.70 -19.93 -2.43
CA ILE A 68 -8.61 -19.76 -3.41
C ILE A 68 -7.54 -18.80 -2.87
N VAL A 69 -7.94 -17.67 -2.28
CA VAL A 69 -7.00 -16.70 -1.68
C VAL A 69 -6.26 -17.32 -0.50
N ALA A 70 -6.95 -18.03 0.39
CA ALA A 70 -6.32 -18.72 1.52
C ALA A 70 -5.34 -19.82 1.06
N ALA A 71 -5.65 -20.55 -0.02
CA ALA A 71 -4.74 -21.53 -0.60
C ALA A 71 -3.47 -20.85 -1.19
N ALA A 72 -3.62 -19.73 -1.89
CA ALA A 72 -2.49 -18.97 -2.43
C ALA A 72 -1.63 -18.37 -1.32
N LEU A 73 -2.24 -17.83 -0.25
CA LEU A 73 -1.53 -17.36 0.95
C LEU A 73 -0.72 -18.48 1.57
N ARG A 74 -1.33 -19.65 1.80
CA ARG A 74 -0.64 -20.83 2.33
C ARG A 74 0.52 -21.23 1.43
N GLN A 75 0.28 -21.37 0.13
CA GLN A 75 1.33 -21.74 -0.82
C GLN A 75 2.52 -20.78 -0.77
N ALA A 76 2.28 -19.48 -0.84
CA ALA A 76 3.36 -18.49 -0.84
C ALA A 76 4.13 -18.47 0.50
N LEU A 77 3.44 -18.55 1.62
CA LEU A 77 4.07 -18.50 2.93
C LEU A 77 4.81 -19.79 3.29
N ASP A 78 4.26 -20.98 2.99
CA ASP A 78 4.88 -22.26 3.25
C ASP A 78 6.17 -22.47 2.42
N GLU A 79 6.26 -21.85 1.23
CA GLU A 79 7.46 -21.92 0.38
C GLU A 79 8.68 -21.25 1.04
N ILE A 80 8.47 -20.24 1.88
CA ILE A 80 9.55 -19.46 2.49
C ILE A 80 9.66 -19.62 4.01
N SER A 81 8.72 -20.30 4.64
CA SER A 81 8.68 -20.50 6.09
C SER A 81 8.37 -21.94 6.46
N GLU A 82 9.19 -22.54 7.32
CA GLU A 82 8.97 -23.89 7.85
C GLU A 82 7.92 -23.95 8.96
N LYS A 83 7.55 -22.82 9.53
CA LYS A 83 6.62 -22.72 10.67
C LYS A 83 5.60 -21.63 10.45
N ALA A 84 4.34 -21.97 10.72
CA ALA A 84 3.28 -20.99 10.85
C ALA A 84 3.60 -20.00 11.99
N GLY A 85 3.25 -18.74 11.79
CA GLY A 85 3.52 -17.67 12.74
C GLY A 85 2.77 -16.40 12.42
N GLN A 86 3.13 -15.33 13.08
CA GLN A 86 2.61 -14.00 12.76
C GLN A 86 3.17 -13.49 11.44
N VAL A 87 2.32 -12.82 10.67
CA VAL A 87 2.64 -12.24 9.37
C VAL A 87 2.15 -10.79 9.29
N THR A 88 2.97 -9.91 8.69
CA THR A 88 2.51 -8.60 8.25
C THR A 88 1.74 -8.79 6.96
N VAL A 89 0.46 -8.40 6.97
CA VAL A 89 -0.45 -8.53 5.83
C VAL A 89 -0.54 -7.19 5.11
N ILE A 90 -0.21 -7.17 3.83
CA ILE A 90 -0.33 -5.98 3.00
C ILE A 90 -1.57 -6.15 2.13
N ILE A 91 -2.47 -5.16 2.22
CA ILE A 91 -3.76 -5.16 1.51
C ILE A 91 -3.78 -4.06 0.44
N PRO A 92 -4.57 -4.21 -0.63
CA PRO A 92 -4.72 -3.18 -1.66
C PRO A 92 -5.16 -1.83 -1.08
N ASP A 93 -4.62 -0.74 -1.61
CA ASP A 93 -5.01 0.61 -1.19
C ASP A 93 -6.50 0.91 -1.43
N ALA A 94 -7.13 0.28 -2.41
CA ALA A 94 -8.56 0.39 -2.65
C ALA A 94 -9.42 -0.08 -1.47
N ALA A 95 -8.92 -1.00 -0.65
CA ALA A 95 -9.62 -1.54 0.53
C ALA A 95 -9.52 -0.63 1.77
N VAL A 96 -8.75 0.45 1.71
CA VAL A 96 -8.49 1.35 2.83
C VAL A 96 -8.52 2.81 2.38
N ARG A 97 -8.81 3.74 3.28
CA ARG A 97 -8.61 5.17 3.03
C ARG A 97 -7.46 5.68 3.89
N VAL A 98 -6.45 6.24 3.22
CA VAL A 98 -5.33 6.93 3.87
C VAL A 98 -5.52 8.42 3.67
N LEU A 99 -5.56 9.17 4.76
CA LEU A 99 -5.88 10.59 4.77
C LEU A 99 -4.81 11.36 5.56
N LEU A 100 -4.46 12.53 5.06
CA LEU A 100 -3.65 13.53 5.77
C LEU A 100 -4.60 14.55 6.36
N LEU A 101 -4.63 14.66 7.70
CA LEU A 101 -5.52 15.56 8.41
C LEU A 101 -4.70 16.55 9.24
N ASP A 102 -5.11 17.81 9.21
CA ASP A 102 -4.53 18.86 10.03
C ASP A 102 -5.50 19.24 11.16
N PHE A 103 -4.95 19.38 12.37
CA PHE A 103 -5.66 19.78 13.58
C PHE A 103 -4.93 20.94 14.25
N ASP A 104 -5.67 21.91 14.79
CA ASP A 104 -5.09 22.98 15.61
C ASP A 104 -4.51 22.38 16.90
N VAL A 105 -5.23 21.45 17.50
CA VAL A 105 -4.83 20.72 18.72
C VAL A 105 -5.32 19.28 18.63
N LEU A 106 -4.47 18.35 18.99
CA LEU A 106 -4.84 16.94 19.16
C LEU A 106 -4.31 16.44 20.52
N PRO A 107 -5.14 15.80 21.36
CA PRO A 107 -4.69 15.25 22.63
C PRO A 107 -3.57 14.21 22.42
N ALA A 108 -2.59 14.19 23.34
CA ALA A 108 -1.51 13.23 23.29
C ALA A 108 -1.95 11.79 23.58
N LYS A 109 -3.02 11.63 24.38
CA LYS A 109 -3.57 10.30 24.70
C LYS A 109 -4.44 9.80 23.57
N GLN A 110 -4.14 8.60 23.08
CA GLN A 110 -4.87 7.95 21.99
C GLN A 110 -6.38 7.86 22.27
N ALA A 111 -6.77 7.51 23.49
CA ALA A 111 -8.18 7.40 23.89
C ALA A 111 -8.97 8.72 23.75
N GLU A 112 -8.29 9.87 23.84
CA GLU A 112 -8.89 11.18 23.68
C GLU A 112 -8.79 11.69 22.23
N ALA A 113 -7.72 11.35 21.52
CA ALA A 113 -7.49 11.77 20.12
C ALA A 113 -8.38 11.00 19.14
N LEU A 114 -8.55 9.69 19.33
CA LEU A 114 -9.29 8.82 18.41
C LEU A 114 -10.75 9.25 18.18
N PRO A 115 -11.54 9.65 19.19
CA PRO A 115 -12.88 10.20 18.99
C PRO A 115 -12.90 11.47 18.12
N ILE A 116 -11.91 12.35 18.25
CA ILE A 116 -11.78 13.59 17.46
C ILE A 116 -11.49 13.25 16.00
N ILE A 117 -10.53 12.34 15.76
CA ILE A 117 -10.20 11.84 14.43
C ILE A 117 -11.43 11.18 13.80
N ARG A 118 -12.12 10.29 14.53
CA ARG A 118 -13.34 9.62 14.08
C ARG A 118 -14.43 10.60 13.68
N PHE A 119 -14.65 11.64 14.46
CA PHE A 119 -15.61 12.69 14.14
C PHE A 119 -15.26 13.42 12.81
N ARG A 120 -13.98 13.70 12.58
CA ARG A 120 -13.52 14.32 11.32
C ARG A 120 -13.73 13.40 10.13
N LEU A 121 -13.47 12.10 10.29
CA LEU A 121 -13.58 11.09 9.23
C LEU A 121 -15.02 10.91 8.72
N ARG A 122 -16.06 11.13 9.53
CA ARG A 122 -17.47 10.99 9.11
C ARG A 122 -17.82 11.75 7.84
N LYS A 123 -17.12 12.85 7.56
CA LYS A 123 -17.36 13.69 6.38
C LYS A 123 -16.41 13.40 5.22
N LEU A 124 -15.44 12.52 5.42
CA LEU A 124 -14.33 12.31 4.49
C LEU A 124 -14.32 10.90 3.87
N VAL A 125 -15.04 9.97 4.47
CA VAL A 125 -15.10 8.59 3.98
C VAL A 125 -16.52 8.22 3.56
N PRO A 126 -16.70 7.33 2.55
CA PRO A 126 -18.01 6.96 2.03
C PRO A 126 -18.67 5.78 2.78
N PHE A 127 -18.32 5.57 4.07
CA PHE A 127 -18.86 4.49 4.91
C PHE A 127 -18.97 4.93 6.37
N GLU A 128 -19.72 4.16 7.16
CA GLU A 128 -19.89 4.43 8.59
C GLU A 128 -18.59 4.18 9.35
N VAL A 129 -18.11 5.22 10.05
CA VAL A 129 -16.81 5.17 10.74
C VAL A 129 -16.88 4.53 12.13
N GLU A 130 -18.09 4.33 12.64
CA GLU A 130 -18.33 3.72 13.95
C GLU A 130 -17.80 2.29 14.01
N ASP A 131 -18.03 1.52 12.94
CA ASP A 131 -17.58 0.14 12.78
C ASP A 131 -16.28 0.02 11.97
N ALA A 132 -15.53 1.12 11.84
CA ALA A 132 -14.27 1.10 11.13
C ALA A 132 -13.08 0.94 12.08
N ALA A 133 -12.09 0.16 11.65
CA ALA A 133 -10.77 0.15 12.25
C ALA A 133 -10.02 1.42 11.81
N ILE A 134 -9.49 2.16 12.78
CA ILE A 134 -8.77 3.42 12.56
C ILE A 134 -7.42 3.32 13.23
N SER A 135 -6.38 3.63 12.47
CA SER A 135 -5.04 3.84 12.99
C SER A 135 -4.53 5.19 12.54
N TYR A 136 -3.71 5.85 13.36
CA TYR A 136 -3.16 7.14 13.01
C TYR A 136 -1.74 7.32 13.54
N GLN A 137 -1.01 8.20 12.88
CA GLN A 137 0.33 8.62 13.30
C GLN A 137 0.45 10.14 13.25
N LEU A 138 1.04 10.71 14.30
CA LEU A 138 1.44 12.11 14.32
C LEU A 138 2.64 12.30 13.41
N MET A 139 2.56 13.30 12.53
CA MET A 139 3.68 13.78 11.73
C MET A 139 4.27 15.02 12.39
N THR A 140 5.53 15.30 12.12
CA THR A 140 6.17 16.54 12.58
C THR A 140 5.51 17.71 11.86
N SER A 141 4.81 18.58 12.59
CA SER A 141 4.17 19.75 11.99
C SER A 141 5.00 21.00 12.21
N GLY A 142 5.07 21.85 11.16
CA GLY A 142 5.48 23.25 11.30
C GLY A 142 4.27 24.13 11.62
N ALA A 143 4.51 25.35 12.12
CA ALA A 143 3.51 26.41 12.27
C ALA A 143 2.33 26.16 13.25
N GLY A 144 2.51 25.33 14.28
CA GLY A 144 1.52 25.20 15.38
C GLY A 144 0.31 24.32 15.07
N MET A 145 0.29 23.65 13.91
CA MET A 145 -0.73 22.66 13.58
C MET A 145 -0.20 21.24 13.75
N VAL A 146 -1.06 20.31 14.13
CA VAL A 146 -0.75 18.89 14.25
C VAL A 146 -1.22 18.17 12.99
N ARG A 147 -0.29 17.70 12.15
CA ARG A 147 -0.61 16.87 11.00
C ARG A 147 -0.60 15.40 11.38
N VAL A 148 -1.58 14.67 10.86
CA VAL A 148 -1.81 13.25 11.18
C VAL A 148 -2.01 12.46 9.89
N ILE A 149 -1.30 11.35 9.74
CA ILE A 149 -1.68 10.31 8.77
C ILE A 149 -2.71 9.43 9.45
N VAL A 150 -3.84 9.21 8.79
CA VAL A 150 -4.90 8.31 9.27
C VAL A 150 -5.14 7.24 8.23
N ALA A 151 -5.09 5.98 8.65
CA ALA A 151 -5.58 4.85 7.88
C ALA A 151 -6.91 4.37 8.48
N VAL A 152 -7.93 4.27 7.64
CA VAL A 152 -9.27 3.82 8.07
C VAL A 152 -9.81 2.78 7.10
N VAL A 153 -10.28 1.65 7.64
CA VAL A 153 -10.82 0.52 6.88
C VAL A 153 -12.11 0.03 7.52
N PRO A 154 -13.17 -0.28 6.76
CA PRO A 154 -14.37 -0.89 7.30
C PRO A 154 -14.02 -2.21 8.00
N ALA A 155 -14.55 -2.45 9.22
CA ALA A 155 -14.18 -3.63 10.00
C ALA A 155 -14.50 -4.94 9.27
N ALA A 156 -15.60 -4.98 8.49
CA ALA A 156 -15.96 -6.16 7.70
C ALA A 156 -14.94 -6.47 6.61
N VAL A 157 -14.37 -5.43 5.96
CA VAL A 157 -13.31 -5.57 4.97
C VAL A 157 -12.03 -6.08 5.62
N LEU A 158 -11.60 -5.46 6.72
CA LEU A 158 -10.42 -5.91 7.47
C LEU A 158 -10.55 -7.38 7.89
N ALA A 159 -11.69 -7.75 8.46
CA ALA A 159 -11.97 -9.10 8.92
C ALA A 159 -11.91 -10.14 7.78
N GLU A 160 -12.27 -9.76 6.55
CA GLU A 160 -12.18 -10.63 5.37
C GLU A 160 -10.73 -10.99 5.05
N TYR A 161 -9.83 -10.01 5.02
CA TYR A 161 -8.38 -10.24 4.80
C TYR A 161 -7.75 -11.03 5.95
N GLU A 162 -8.03 -10.67 7.19
CA GLU A 162 -7.52 -11.39 8.35
C GLU A 162 -8.02 -12.85 8.40
N SER A 163 -9.28 -13.09 8.03
CA SER A 163 -9.84 -14.44 7.99
C SER A 163 -9.17 -15.31 6.93
N ALA A 164 -8.85 -14.76 5.75
CA ALA A 164 -8.12 -15.50 4.71
C ALA A 164 -6.72 -15.92 5.18
N VAL A 165 -6.03 -15.05 5.94
CA VAL A 165 -4.73 -15.36 6.54
C VAL A 165 -4.84 -16.46 7.58
N ARG A 166 -5.85 -16.40 8.47
CA ARG A 166 -6.10 -17.45 9.48
C ARG A 166 -6.47 -18.79 8.83
N GLU A 167 -7.27 -18.78 7.77
CA GLU A 167 -7.60 -19.97 6.97
C GLU A 167 -6.36 -20.58 6.28
N ALA A 168 -5.38 -19.75 5.93
CA ALA A 168 -4.08 -20.22 5.43
C ALA A 168 -3.21 -20.88 6.52
N GLY A 169 -3.57 -20.74 7.80
CA GLY A 169 -2.84 -21.33 8.92
C GLY A 169 -1.83 -20.35 9.58
N TYR A 170 -1.92 -19.07 9.26
CA TYR A 170 -1.07 -18.01 9.80
C TYR A 170 -1.88 -17.01 10.64
N GLU A 171 -1.20 -16.23 11.50
CA GLU A 171 -1.85 -15.20 12.30
C GLU A 171 -1.55 -13.81 11.75
N PRO A 172 -2.56 -12.98 11.45
CA PRO A 172 -2.33 -11.60 11.05
C PRO A 172 -1.81 -10.82 12.25
N GLY A 173 -0.56 -10.35 12.18
CA GLY A 173 0.05 -9.54 13.23
C GLY A 173 -0.16 -8.05 13.01
N VAL A 174 0.15 -7.57 11.81
CA VAL A 174 -0.01 -6.18 11.38
C VAL A 174 -0.66 -6.17 10.01
N VAL A 175 -1.58 -5.22 9.77
CA VAL A 175 -2.18 -5.01 8.45
C VAL A 175 -1.79 -3.63 7.94
N LEU A 176 -1.21 -3.55 6.74
CA LEU A 176 -0.70 -2.32 6.12
C LEU A 176 -1.34 -2.09 4.74
N PRO A 177 -1.64 -0.83 4.37
CA PRO A 177 -1.94 -0.47 2.98
C PRO A 177 -0.69 -0.65 2.10
N SER A 178 -0.90 -1.12 0.87
CA SER A 178 0.18 -1.46 -0.08
C SER A 178 1.15 -0.31 -0.30
N THR A 179 0.66 0.88 -0.61
CA THR A 179 1.54 2.05 -0.84
C THR A 179 2.29 2.44 0.42
N LEU A 180 1.64 2.50 1.59
CA LEU A 180 2.34 2.85 2.83
C LEU A 180 3.43 1.83 3.20
N ALA A 181 3.18 0.55 2.95
CA ALA A 181 4.20 -0.47 3.10
C ALA A 181 5.37 -0.24 2.14
N ALA A 182 5.09 -0.03 0.85
CA ALA A 182 6.11 0.20 -0.18
C ALA A 182 6.98 1.43 0.11
N LEU A 183 6.40 2.53 0.62
CA LEU A 183 7.14 3.76 0.93
C LEU A 183 8.27 3.52 1.95
N ALA A 184 8.17 2.52 2.81
CA ALA A 184 9.22 2.19 3.77
C ALA A 184 10.48 1.58 3.11
N ALA A 185 10.39 1.13 1.86
CA ALA A 185 11.55 0.70 1.07
C ALA A 185 12.33 1.85 0.44
N ILE A 186 11.82 3.09 0.47
CA ILE A 186 12.53 4.25 -0.07
C ILE A 186 13.75 4.54 0.80
N SER A 187 14.92 4.57 0.18
CA SER A 187 16.18 4.95 0.80
C SER A 187 16.57 6.38 0.43
N GLY A 188 17.11 7.13 1.40
CA GLY A 188 17.55 8.51 1.22
C GLY A 188 16.50 9.56 1.60
N ASP A 189 16.91 10.83 1.55
CA ASP A 189 16.11 11.99 2.02
C ASP A 189 15.53 12.82 0.87
N GLU A 190 15.83 12.42 -0.38
CA GLU A 190 15.33 13.11 -1.58
C GLU A 190 13.81 12.97 -1.70
N PRO A 191 13.11 14.04 -2.10
CA PRO A 191 11.69 13.94 -2.40
C PRO A 191 11.42 12.91 -3.51
N ALA A 192 10.40 12.08 -3.31
CA ALA A 192 10.01 11.04 -4.25
C ALA A 192 8.52 11.13 -4.60
N LEU A 193 8.23 10.99 -5.89
CA LEU A 193 6.88 10.72 -6.40
C LEU A 193 6.78 9.24 -6.70
N VAL A 194 5.84 8.57 -6.05
CA VAL A 194 5.60 7.12 -6.16
C VAL A 194 4.25 6.89 -6.84
N VAL A 195 4.23 5.95 -7.77
CA VAL A 195 3.00 5.44 -8.39
C VAL A 195 2.92 3.95 -8.10
N ASN A 196 1.91 3.55 -7.35
CA ASN A 196 1.59 2.16 -7.03
C ASN A 196 0.33 1.73 -7.79
N ARG A 197 0.45 0.67 -8.57
CA ARG A 197 -0.66 0.10 -9.33
C ARG A 197 -1.02 -1.29 -8.81
N ASN A 198 -2.30 -1.49 -8.48
CA ASN A 198 -2.79 -2.80 -8.06
C ASN A 198 -4.18 -3.07 -8.67
N GLY A 199 -4.21 -3.89 -9.73
CA GLY A 199 -5.44 -4.17 -10.46
C GLY A 199 -6.07 -2.91 -11.06
N SER A 200 -7.31 -2.66 -10.69
CA SER A 200 -8.09 -1.49 -11.12
C SER A 200 -7.85 -0.25 -10.27
N SER A 201 -6.84 -0.22 -9.40
CA SER A 201 -6.53 0.97 -8.61
C SER A 201 -5.12 1.48 -8.86
N VAL A 202 -4.95 2.79 -8.79
CA VAL A 202 -3.67 3.48 -8.81
C VAL A 202 -3.56 4.42 -7.61
N THR A 203 -2.46 4.36 -6.91
CA THR A 203 -2.15 5.28 -5.82
C THR A 203 -0.93 6.12 -6.17
N THR A 204 -1.07 7.44 -6.07
CA THR A 204 0.05 8.37 -6.15
C THR A 204 0.40 8.85 -4.74
N ALA A 205 1.69 8.82 -4.41
CA ALA A 205 2.18 9.30 -3.13
C ALA A 205 3.42 10.17 -3.32
N ILE A 206 3.55 11.22 -2.49
CA ILE A 206 4.72 12.09 -2.48
C ILE A 206 5.28 12.07 -1.07
N THR A 207 6.58 11.79 -0.99
CA THR A 207 7.32 11.80 0.27
C THR A 207 8.49 12.77 0.19
N ARG A 208 8.86 13.33 1.35
CA ARG A 208 10.08 14.09 1.54
C ARG A 208 10.65 13.72 2.91
N GLN A 209 11.83 13.16 2.93
CA GLN A 209 12.43 12.63 4.15
C GLN A 209 11.48 11.61 4.83
N ASN A 210 10.97 11.94 6.01
CA ASN A 210 10.04 11.11 6.79
C ASN A 210 8.59 11.61 6.72
N GLU A 211 8.29 12.57 5.83
CA GLU A 211 6.96 13.15 5.70
C GLU A 211 6.24 12.60 4.47
N LEU A 212 4.98 12.23 4.64
CA LEU A 212 4.06 11.98 3.55
C LEU A 212 3.34 13.29 3.22
N LEU A 213 3.52 13.79 2.00
CA LEU A 213 2.94 15.05 1.55
C LEU A 213 1.66 14.85 0.76
N LEU A 214 1.54 13.74 0.05
CA LEU A 214 0.37 13.33 -0.71
C LEU A 214 0.18 11.82 -0.62
N HIS A 215 -1.06 11.39 -0.48
CA HIS A 215 -1.49 10.01 -0.72
C HIS A 215 -2.87 10.05 -1.35
N ARG A 216 -2.98 9.60 -2.57
CA ARG A 216 -4.25 9.63 -3.31
C ARG A 216 -4.44 8.32 -4.06
N THR A 217 -5.50 7.61 -3.75
CA THR A 217 -5.92 6.41 -4.47
C THR A 217 -7.09 6.73 -5.38
N LEU A 218 -6.98 6.33 -6.63
CA LEU A 218 -8.00 6.38 -7.66
C LEU A 218 -8.38 4.95 -8.04
N GLU A 219 -9.66 4.65 -8.09
CA GLU A 219 -10.17 3.43 -8.69
C GLU A 219 -10.40 3.70 -10.17
N LEU A 220 -9.69 2.96 -11.04
CA LEU A 220 -9.82 3.07 -12.48
C LEU A 220 -11.19 2.52 -12.89
N THR A 221 -11.87 3.24 -13.76
CA THR A 221 -13.24 2.89 -14.13
C THR A 221 -13.24 1.74 -15.13
N GLU A 222 -13.66 0.55 -14.69
CA GLU A 222 -14.06 -0.53 -15.58
C GLU A 222 -15.56 -0.35 -15.88
N LYS A 223 -15.88 0.06 -17.11
CA LYS A 223 -17.27 0.09 -17.61
C LYS A 223 -17.49 -1.11 -18.52
N ASP A 224 -18.76 -1.41 -18.84
CA ASP A 224 -19.16 -2.43 -19.84
C ASP A 224 -18.79 -2.02 -21.27
N TRP A 225 -17.56 -1.60 -21.48
CA TRP A 225 -16.99 -1.22 -22.76
C TRP A 225 -16.23 -2.39 -23.38
N LEU A 226 -15.90 -2.26 -24.65
CA LEU A 226 -15.00 -3.22 -25.29
C LEU A 226 -13.63 -3.19 -24.58
N PRO A 227 -12.90 -4.32 -24.53
CA PRO A 227 -11.62 -4.39 -23.81
C PRO A 227 -10.61 -3.30 -24.20
N ASP A 228 -10.55 -2.93 -25.47
CA ASP A 228 -9.65 -1.89 -25.97
C ASP A 228 -10.06 -0.48 -25.49
N GLU A 229 -11.37 -0.21 -25.38
CA GLU A 229 -11.89 1.06 -24.85
C GLU A 229 -11.63 1.18 -23.36
N ASN A 230 -11.81 0.10 -22.59
CA ASN A 230 -11.47 0.07 -21.16
C ASN A 230 -9.98 0.32 -20.92
N ALA A 231 -9.11 -0.28 -21.72
CA ALA A 231 -7.66 -0.06 -21.63
C ALA A 231 -7.28 1.40 -21.91
N TYR A 232 -7.91 2.03 -22.92
CA TYR A 232 -7.67 3.44 -23.26
C TYR A 232 -8.11 4.38 -22.13
N HIS A 233 -9.31 4.23 -21.61
CA HIS A 233 -9.83 5.09 -20.53
C HIS A 233 -9.05 4.90 -19.23
N SER A 234 -8.68 3.67 -18.89
CA SER A 234 -7.81 3.41 -17.72
C SER A 234 -6.45 4.06 -17.87
N ALA A 235 -5.88 4.12 -19.08
CA ALA A 235 -4.64 4.83 -19.34
C ALA A 235 -4.79 6.35 -19.19
N GLU A 236 -5.88 6.94 -19.70
CA GLU A 236 -6.18 8.37 -19.53
C GLU A 236 -6.35 8.75 -18.05
N GLU A 237 -7.11 7.96 -17.28
CA GLU A 237 -7.30 8.18 -15.83
C GLU A 237 -5.99 8.08 -15.06
N LEU A 238 -5.13 7.12 -15.43
CA LEU A 238 -3.78 6.99 -14.86
C LEU A 238 -2.93 8.23 -15.18
N GLN A 239 -2.88 8.64 -16.47
CA GLN A 239 -2.13 9.83 -16.89
C GLN A 239 -2.61 11.08 -16.16
N GLN A 240 -3.91 11.27 -16.03
CA GLN A 240 -4.49 12.38 -15.30
C GLN A 240 -4.10 12.35 -13.81
N SER A 241 -4.15 11.17 -13.18
CA SER A 241 -3.78 11.01 -11.77
C SER A 241 -2.31 11.36 -11.52
N VAL A 242 -1.41 10.88 -12.40
CA VAL A 242 0.03 11.18 -12.32
C VAL A 242 0.30 12.66 -12.61
N SER A 243 -0.35 13.26 -13.61
CA SER A 243 -0.20 14.69 -13.93
C SER A 243 -0.60 15.59 -12.75
N VAL A 244 -1.70 15.27 -12.08
CA VAL A 244 -2.15 16.00 -10.88
C VAL A 244 -1.12 15.86 -9.74
N ALA A 245 -0.56 14.66 -9.54
CA ALA A 245 0.47 14.45 -8.52
C ALA A 245 1.77 15.18 -8.84
N MET A 246 2.17 15.23 -10.11
CA MET A 246 3.35 16.02 -10.56
C MET A 246 3.16 17.50 -10.32
N ALA A 247 2.01 18.07 -10.70
CA ALA A 247 1.71 19.47 -10.44
C ALA A 247 1.72 19.80 -8.95
N TYR A 248 1.12 18.92 -8.10
CA TYR A 248 1.17 19.08 -6.65
C TYR A 248 2.61 19.00 -6.10
N PHE A 249 3.45 18.13 -6.66
CA PHE A 249 4.85 18.01 -6.30
C PHE A 249 5.60 19.32 -6.58
N GLU A 250 5.45 19.87 -7.80
CA GLU A 250 6.07 21.14 -8.20
C GLU A 250 5.59 22.31 -7.34
N ASP A 251 4.29 22.42 -7.10
CA ASP A 251 3.70 23.47 -6.27
C ASP A 251 4.18 23.39 -4.82
N THR A 252 4.31 22.20 -4.27
CA THR A 252 4.67 22.01 -2.86
C THR A 252 6.17 22.10 -2.61
N LEU A 253 6.99 21.59 -3.54
CA LEU A 253 8.44 21.48 -3.37
C LEU A 253 9.22 22.53 -4.18
N GLN A 254 8.53 23.35 -5.00
CA GLN A 254 9.10 24.40 -5.85
C GLN A 254 10.18 23.86 -6.81
N ALA A 255 10.08 22.60 -7.19
CA ALA A 255 10.95 21.92 -8.13
C ALA A 255 10.22 20.74 -8.77
N PRO A 256 10.45 20.43 -10.05
CA PRO A 256 9.86 19.24 -10.67
C PRO A 256 10.42 17.96 -10.06
N PRO A 257 9.66 16.86 -10.05
CA PRO A 257 10.16 15.56 -9.63
C PRO A 257 11.28 15.10 -10.60
N ARG A 258 12.41 14.66 -10.06
CA ARG A 258 13.54 14.18 -10.86
C ARG A 258 13.32 12.77 -11.40
N GLN A 259 12.54 11.98 -10.69
CA GLN A 259 12.19 10.61 -11.05
C GLN A 259 10.83 10.25 -10.51
N LEU A 260 10.22 9.26 -11.14
CA LEU A 260 9.00 8.62 -10.72
C LEU A 260 9.35 7.19 -10.31
N LEU A 261 8.97 6.82 -9.09
CA LEU A 261 9.17 5.47 -8.58
C LEU A 261 7.91 4.64 -8.82
N SER A 262 8.07 3.57 -9.58
CA SER A 262 6.99 2.62 -9.86
C SER A 262 7.00 1.49 -8.83
N CYS A 263 5.84 1.11 -8.34
CA CYS A 263 5.64 -0.11 -7.57
C CYS A 263 4.29 -0.75 -7.91
N GLY A 264 4.08 -1.98 -7.44
CA GLY A 264 2.90 -2.75 -7.80
C GLY A 264 3.02 -3.41 -9.17
N LEU A 265 1.88 -3.68 -9.79
CA LEU A 265 1.81 -4.50 -11.01
C LEU A 265 2.30 -3.75 -12.25
N GLY A 266 3.06 -4.46 -13.09
CA GLY A 266 3.50 -4.01 -14.41
C GLY A 266 4.87 -3.33 -14.45
N GLY A 267 5.38 -2.86 -13.32
CA GLY A 267 6.70 -2.24 -13.24
C GLY A 267 6.86 -0.95 -14.07
N PRO A 268 8.10 -0.45 -14.23
CA PRO A 268 8.36 0.84 -14.87
C PRO A 268 8.07 0.84 -16.38
N GLU A 269 8.31 -0.26 -17.08
CA GLU A 269 8.09 -0.33 -18.53
C GLU A 269 6.62 -0.19 -18.91
N GLU A 270 5.74 -0.83 -18.15
CA GLU A 270 4.31 -0.71 -18.35
C GLU A 270 3.83 0.70 -17.99
N LEU A 271 4.34 1.27 -16.91
CA LEU A 271 3.98 2.63 -16.50
C LEU A 271 4.42 3.65 -17.55
N ILE A 272 5.64 3.54 -18.12
CA ILE A 272 6.12 4.39 -19.22
C ILE A 272 5.18 4.28 -20.43
N ARG A 273 4.82 3.05 -20.82
CA ARG A 273 3.91 2.82 -21.95
C ARG A 273 2.54 3.45 -21.72
N LEU A 274 1.99 3.32 -20.50
CA LEU A 274 0.68 3.88 -20.16
C LEU A 274 0.70 5.41 -20.04
N LEU A 275 1.81 6.00 -19.63
CA LEU A 275 1.98 7.46 -19.57
C LEU A 275 2.18 8.10 -20.96
N GLY A 276 2.57 7.34 -21.99
CA GLY A 276 2.50 7.73 -23.38
C GLY A 276 3.51 8.76 -23.88
N GLY A 277 4.74 8.83 -23.32
CA GLY A 277 5.71 9.76 -23.89
C GLY A 277 6.99 10.01 -23.08
N ASP A 278 7.76 11.01 -23.49
CA ASP A 278 9.06 11.42 -22.95
C ASP A 278 8.94 12.02 -21.54
N TYR A 279 8.38 11.25 -20.63
CA TYR A 279 8.30 11.66 -19.26
C TYR A 279 9.58 11.34 -18.51
N ILE A 280 9.78 12.05 -17.44
CA ILE A 280 10.65 11.82 -16.31
C ILE A 280 11.13 10.36 -16.20
N MET A 281 12.34 10.15 -15.76
CA MET A 281 12.89 8.81 -15.52
C MET A 281 11.97 8.00 -14.60
N VAL A 282 11.39 6.92 -15.10
CA VAL A 282 10.61 5.96 -14.31
C VAL A 282 11.53 4.81 -13.89
N ARG A 283 11.51 4.46 -12.61
CA ARG A 283 12.33 3.37 -12.06
C ARG A 283 11.50 2.52 -11.11
N ASP A 284 11.85 1.24 -10.98
CA ASP A 284 11.30 0.42 -9.89
C ASP A 284 11.72 0.98 -8.54
N LEU A 285 10.76 1.05 -7.62
CA LEU A 285 11.03 1.38 -6.22
C LEU A 285 11.89 0.26 -5.59
N VAL A 286 11.55 -0.99 -5.87
CA VAL A 286 12.33 -2.18 -5.50
C VAL A 286 12.52 -3.02 -6.74
N PRO A 287 13.74 -3.12 -7.29
CA PRO A 287 14.02 -3.93 -8.46
C PRO A 287 13.69 -5.40 -8.21
N THR A 288 12.94 -6.01 -9.14
CA THR A 288 12.65 -7.44 -9.09
C THR A 288 13.89 -8.22 -9.52
N PRO A 289 14.39 -9.19 -8.74
CA PRO A 289 15.54 -10.00 -9.12
C PRO A 289 15.28 -10.77 -10.42
N PHE A 290 16.28 -10.80 -11.32
CA PHE A 290 16.18 -11.49 -12.62
C PHE A 290 15.94 -13.01 -12.53
N SER A 291 16.12 -13.61 -11.35
CA SER A 291 16.03 -15.06 -11.15
C SER A 291 14.61 -15.61 -10.98
N THR A 292 13.61 -14.76 -10.82
CA THR A 292 12.22 -15.20 -10.57
C THR A 292 11.34 -15.01 -11.80
N LYS A 293 11.47 -15.91 -12.77
CA LYS A 293 10.70 -15.88 -14.04
C LYS A 293 9.17 -15.90 -13.91
N ALA A 294 8.65 -16.19 -12.72
CA ALA A 294 7.21 -16.32 -12.49
C ALA A 294 6.61 -15.11 -11.73
N MET A 295 7.44 -14.18 -11.25
CA MET A 295 6.95 -13.07 -10.41
C MET A 295 6.75 -11.81 -11.27
N PRO A 296 5.59 -11.16 -11.20
CA PRO A 296 5.35 -9.90 -11.90
C PRO A 296 6.33 -8.81 -11.45
N ALA A 297 6.74 -7.94 -12.40
CA ALA A 297 7.59 -6.80 -12.09
C ALA A 297 6.90 -5.84 -11.11
N GLY A 298 7.66 -5.20 -10.22
CA GLY A 298 7.18 -4.19 -9.27
C GLY A 298 6.47 -4.72 -8.02
N ILE A 299 6.15 -6.01 -7.96
CA ILE A 299 5.29 -6.60 -6.91
C ILE A 299 5.98 -6.72 -5.52
N LEU A 300 7.31 -6.59 -5.45
CA LEU A 300 8.06 -6.80 -4.21
C LEU A 300 8.05 -5.60 -3.27
N ALA A 301 7.69 -4.42 -3.74
CA ALA A 301 7.88 -3.18 -2.98
C ALA A 301 7.17 -3.18 -1.62
N GLY A 302 5.92 -3.66 -1.58
CA GLY A 302 5.15 -3.72 -0.33
C GLY A 302 5.79 -4.63 0.72
N VAL A 303 6.12 -5.87 0.35
CA VAL A 303 6.72 -6.84 1.30
C VAL A 303 8.13 -6.44 1.72
N VAL A 304 8.95 -5.88 0.82
CA VAL A 304 10.29 -5.38 1.16
C VAL A 304 10.20 -4.21 2.12
N GLY A 305 9.33 -3.24 1.86
CA GLY A 305 9.14 -2.11 2.74
C GLY A 305 8.56 -2.51 4.11
N ALA A 306 7.63 -3.46 4.14
CA ALA A 306 7.09 -3.99 5.39
C ALA A 306 8.15 -4.69 6.27
N LEU A 307 9.17 -5.30 5.65
CA LEU A 307 10.29 -5.94 6.36
C LEU A 307 11.41 -4.96 6.73
N ALA A 308 11.52 -3.82 6.04
CA ALA A 308 12.51 -2.77 6.31
C ALA A 308 12.09 -1.81 7.45
N SER A 309 10.85 -1.88 7.88
CA SER A 309 10.21 -0.95 8.81
C SER A 309 10.28 -1.39 10.28
#